data_412db0967b444549ab503959e6ed3c40
#
_entry.id   412db0967b444549ab503959e6ed3c40
#
_cell.length_a   1.000
_cell.length_b   1.000
_cell.length_c   1.000
_cell.angle_alpha   90.00
_cell.angle_beta   90.00
_cell.angle_gamma   90.00
#
_symmetry.space_group_name_H-M   'P 1'
#
loop_
_entity.id
_entity.type
_entity.pdbx_description
1 polymer ?
#
loop_
_entity_poly.entity_id
_entity_poly.type
_entity_poly.pdbx_seq_one_letter_code
_entity_poly.pdbx_strand_id
1 'polypeptide(L)'
;MKIAISGVGVAGPTLAYWLQRAGHEVLLIEAAPHLLSGGYVIDFWGLGYDIAEKMGVLPRIRELGYQVQEVRFVDRHGHKRGGFEVEVFRRLTHDRFTSVRRSDVSAAIYQALEGKVETLFGDSIARIETEGDGVRVYFEQAAPRDVDLVIGADGLHSRVRQLVFGPEAEFEAPLGYHVAAFEVEGYRPRDELVYMTHGLPGRQVSRFSMRDDKTLVLFIFRNEYLNLRHPSQESDRKAALGDIFADVGWECPQILAAMQTVNGIYYDSVSQIHIPAWTKGRVALVGDAAACVSLMAGEGTGLAIAEAYVLAGELHAARGEHSVAFARYQERMMPFLQRKQASAARFASSLVPQTALGITARNLVTRLLGVPSVAQYFIARDLRDDIALPDYKV
;
A
#
# COMPACT_ATOMS: atom_id res chain seq x y z
N MET A 1 -10.87 -26.32 -6.10
CA MET A 1 -11.48 -25.29 -6.96
C MET A 1 -10.39 -24.66 -7.81
N LYS A 2 -10.78 -24.15 -9.00
CA LYS A 2 -9.96 -23.30 -9.85
C LYS A 2 -10.28 -21.84 -9.55
N ILE A 3 -9.28 -21.04 -9.19
CA ILE A 3 -9.48 -19.68 -8.74
C ILE A 3 -8.56 -18.72 -9.53
N ALA A 4 -9.16 -17.78 -10.25
CA ALA A 4 -8.43 -16.72 -10.92
C ALA A 4 -8.30 -15.49 -10.00
N ILE A 5 -7.08 -14.98 -9.86
CA ILE A 5 -6.76 -13.81 -9.03
C ILE A 5 -6.16 -12.73 -9.91
N SER A 6 -6.83 -11.60 -10.03
CA SER A 6 -6.33 -10.42 -10.76
C SER A 6 -5.44 -9.57 -9.84
N GLY A 7 -4.19 -9.35 -10.22
CA GLY A 7 -3.19 -8.55 -9.53
C GLY A 7 -2.12 -9.38 -8.81
N VAL A 8 -0.84 -9.05 -9.08
CA VAL A 8 0.35 -9.65 -8.46
C VAL A 8 1.09 -8.60 -7.59
N GLY A 9 0.29 -7.78 -6.90
CA GLY A 9 0.78 -6.91 -5.84
C GLY A 9 1.09 -7.70 -4.57
N VAL A 10 0.57 -7.25 -3.43
CA VAL A 10 0.77 -7.95 -2.15
C VAL A 10 -0.38 -8.93 -1.85
N ALA A 11 -1.63 -8.51 -2.04
CA ALA A 11 -2.81 -9.32 -1.72
C ALA A 11 -2.91 -10.60 -2.57
N GLY A 12 -2.70 -10.49 -3.90
CA GLY A 12 -2.83 -11.62 -4.81
C GLY A 12 -1.88 -12.77 -4.50
N PRO A 13 -0.56 -12.56 -4.45
CA PRO A 13 0.39 -13.61 -4.09
C PRO A 13 0.18 -14.16 -2.67
N THR A 14 -0.22 -13.32 -1.70
CA THR A 14 -0.57 -13.79 -0.34
C THR A 14 -1.76 -14.76 -0.38
N LEU A 15 -2.81 -14.38 -1.10
CA LEU A 15 -3.99 -15.21 -1.28
C LEU A 15 -3.64 -16.51 -2.01
N ALA A 16 -2.86 -16.42 -3.08
CA ALA A 16 -2.40 -17.57 -3.86
C ALA A 16 -1.59 -18.56 -3.00
N TYR A 17 -0.72 -18.05 -2.12
CA TYR A 17 0.07 -18.86 -1.20
C TYR A 17 -0.82 -19.76 -0.32
N TRP A 18 -1.81 -19.18 0.33
CA TRP A 18 -2.69 -19.92 1.24
C TRP A 18 -3.66 -20.84 0.49
N LEU A 19 -4.22 -20.39 -0.64
CA LEU A 19 -5.13 -21.22 -1.46
C LEU A 19 -4.42 -22.43 -2.06
N GLN A 20 -3.20 -22.27 -2.55
CA GLN A 20 -2.39 -23.38 -3.09
C GLN A 20 -2.11 -24.43 -2.00
N ARG A 21 -1.81 -24.01 -0.78
CA ARG A 21 -1.61 -24.91 0.38
C ARG A 21 -2.91 -25.60 0.80
N ALA A 22 -4.07 -24.91 0.63
CA ALA A 22 -5.39 -25.52 0.83
C ALA A 22 -5.81 -26.50 -0.29
N GLY A 23 -4.95 -26.73 -1.30
CA GLY A 23 -5.20 -27.67 -2.39
C GLY A 23 -6.04 -27.11 -3.53
N HIS A 24 -6.13 -25.77 -3.67
CA HIS A 24 -6.80 -25.12 -4.80
C HIS A 24 -5.84 -24.93 -5.98
N GLU A 25 -6.36 -24.95 -7.21
CA GLU A 25 -5.67 -24.56 -8.42
C GLU A 25 -5.81 -23.05 -8.59
N VAL A 26 -4.70 -22.33 -8.64
CA VAL A 26 -4.69 -20.87 -8.67
C VAL A 26 -4.02 -20.38 -9.94
N LEU A 27 -4.66 -19.40 -10.59
CA LEU A 27 -4.13 -18.61 -11.68
C LEU A 27 -3.99 -17.15 -11.24
N LEU A 28 -2.77 -16.62 -11.27
CA LEU A 28 -2.50 -15.20 -11.10
C LEU A 28 -2.48 -14.48 -12.44
N ILE A 29 -3.04 -13.27 -12.50
CA ILE A 29 -3.06 -12.41 -13.69
C ILE A 29 -2.47 -11.04 -13.31
N GLU A 30 -1.51 -10.54 -14.09
CA GLU A 30 -0.84 -9.26 -13.84
C GLU A 30 -0.72 -8.46 -15.15
N ALA A 31 -1.21 -7.23 -15.10
CA ALA A 31 -1.15 -6.32 -16.25
C ALA A 31 0.27 -5.92 -16.64
N ALA A 32 1.17 -5.80 -15.67
CA ALA A 32 2.57 -5.53 -15.92
C ALA A 32 3.27 -6.76 -16.54
N PRO A 33 4.25 -6.54 -17.46
CA PRO A 33 4.96 -7.65 -18.13
C PRO A 33 5.86 -8.46 -17.19
N HIS A 34 6.10 -7.98 -15.99
CA HIS A 34 6.91 -8.63 -14.94
C HIS A 34 6.53 -8.07 -13.57
N LEU A 35 7.06 -8.66 -12.51
CA LEU A 35 6.90 -8.12 -11.16
C LEU A 35 7.37 -6.67 -11.10
N LEU A 36 6.52 -5.79 -10.58
CA LEU A 36 6.87 -4.39 -10.41
C LEU A 36 8.03 -4.25 -9.41
N SER A 37 9.04 -3.50 -9.79
CA SER A 37 10.17 -3.11 -8.96
C SER A 37 10.06 -1.62 -8.61
N GLY A 38 10.71 -1.18 -7.51
CA GLY A 38 10.67 0.20 -7.06
C GLY A 38 9.43 0.51 -6.20
N GLY A 39 9.04 1.75 -6.15
CA GLY A 39 7.97 2.24 -5.28
C GLY A 39 8.49 2.82 -3.97
N TYR A 40 7.59 3.09 -3.05
CA TYR A 40 7.92 3.73 -1.78
C TYR A 40 8.25 2.72 -0.68
N VAL A 41 9.00 3.20 0.33
CA VAL A 41 9.29 2.45 1.56
C VAL A 41 8.07 2.55 2.47
N ILE A 42 7.68 1.42 3.03
CA ILE A 42 6.59 1.28 4.00
C ILE A 42 7.14 0.80 5.34
N ASP A 43 6.42 1.11 6.37
CA ASP A 43 6.65 0.54 7.69
C ASP A 43 5.80 -0.73 7.83
N PHE A 44 6.47 -1.87 8.01
CA PHE A 44 5.85 -3.19 8.02
C PHE A 44 5.83 -3.77 9.44
N TRP A 45 4.63 -3.94 9.99
CA TRP A 45 4.36 -4.35 11.37
C TRP A 45 2.92 -4.91 11.50
N GLY A 46 2.49 -5.28 12.72
CA GLY A 46 1.11 -5.70 13.02
C GLY A 46 0.72 -7.03 12.37
N LEU A 47 -0.56 -7.16 12.01
CA LEU A 47 -1.13 -8.40 11.46
C LEU A 47 -0.38 -8.91 10.22
N GLY A 48 0.02 -8.01 9.31
CA GLY A 48 0.76 -8.40 8.13
C GLY A 48 2.12 -9.02 8.46
N TYR A 49 2.78 -8.50 9.49
CA TYR A 49 4.05 -9.04 9.98
C TYR A 49 3.87 -10.45 10.57
N ASP A 50 2.83 -10.64 11.38
CA ASP A 50 2.52 -11.94 12.00
C ASP A 50 2.17 -13.01 10.96
N ILE A 51 1.45 -12.63 9.90
CA ILE A 51 1.10 -13.53 8.80
C ILE A 51 2.33 -13.82 7.92
N ALA A 52 3.17 -12.83 7.64
CA ALA A 52 4.42 -13.03 6.91
C ALA A 52 5.37 -13.99 7.66
N GLU A 53 5.37 -13.96 8.99
CA GLU A 53 6.07 -14.93 9.82
C GLU A 53 5.49 -16.34 9.67
N LYS A 54 4.15 -16.49 9.71
CA LYS A 54 3.47 -17.78 9.46
C LYS A 54 3.73 -18.32 8.05
N MET A 55 3.90 -17.45 7.07
CA MET A 55 4.27 -17.82 5.69
C MET A 55 5.74 -18.21 5.54
N GLY A 56 6.58 -17.95 6.54
CA GLY A 56 8.03 -18.16 6.46
C GLY A 56 8.78 -17.13 5.61
N VAL A 57 8.13 -16.05 5.14
CA VAL A 57 8.74 -15.01 4.29
C VAL A 57 9.39 -13.87 5.08
N LEU A 58 9.09 -13.77 6.37
CA LEU A 58 9.58 -12.70 7.23
C LEU A 58 11.10 -12.56 7.29
N PRO A 59 11.91 -13.63 7.36
CA PRO A 59 13.37 -13.51 7.32
C PRO A 59 13.87 -12.77 6.08
N ARG A 60 13.30 -13.07 4.91
CA ARG A 60 13.64 -12.40 3.65
C ARG A 60 13.20 -10.93 3.64
N ILE A 61 12.01 -10.64 4.13
CA ILE A 61 11.51 -9.26 4.25
C ILE A 61 12.43 -8.43 5.18
N ARG A 62 12.86 -9.00 6.30
CA ARG A 62 13.79 -8.31 7.23
C ARG A 62 15.18 -8.09 6.63
N GLU A 63 15.71 -9.04 5.86
CA GLU A 63 16.97 -8.90 5.14
C GLU A 63 16.93 -7.73 4.14
N LEU A 64 15.81 -7.60 3.41
CA LEU A 64 15.56 -6.52 2.46
C LEU A 64 15.19 -5.20 3.14
N GLY A 65 14.83 -5.24 4.43
CA GLY A 65 14.40 -4.09 5.21
C GLY A 65 15.52 -3.10 5.53
N TYR A 66 15.13 -1.90 5.91
CA TYR A 66 16.00 -0.82 6.36
C TYR A 66 15.83 -0.62 7.87
N GLN A 67 16.93 -0.43 8.57
CA GLN A 67 16.93 -0.10 9.99
C GLN A 67 16.84 1.42 10.16
N VAL A 68 15.71 2.02 9.74
CA VAL A 68 15.49 3.46 9.89
C VAL A 68 15.69 3.86 11.34
N GLN A 69 16.47 4.91 11.56
CA GLN A 69 16.84 5.40 12.90
C GLN A 69 15.99 6.60 13.29
N GLU A 70 15.74 7.50 12.37
CA GLU A 70 15.09 8.78 12.65
C GLU A 70 14.15 9.20 11.54
N VAL A 71 12.99 9.77 11.92
CA VAL A 71 12.18 10.65 11.09
C VAL A 71 12.49 12.08 11.50
N ARG A 72 12.99 12.89 10.57
CA ARG A 72 13.44 14.26 10.82
C ARG A 72 12.69 15.27 10.01
N PHE A 73 12.02 16.19 10.67
CA PHE A 73 11.43 17.37 10.05
C PHE A 73 12.42 18.53 10.06
N VAL A 74 12.63 19.14 8.89
CA VAL A 74 13.60 20.22 8.71
C VAL A 74 12.95 21.51 8.21
N ASP A 75 13.62 22.65 8.42
CA ASP A 75 13.24 23.92 7.81
C ASP A 75 13.87 24.09 6.42
N ARG A 76 13.63 25.25 5.80
CA ARG A 76 14.16 25.57 4.47
C ARG A 76 15.69 25.58 4.37
N HIS A 77 16.39 25.61 5.49
CA HIS A 77 17.86 25.60 5.59
C HIS A 77 18.40 24.22 6.02
N GLY A 78 17.53 23.21 6.18
CA GLY A 78 17.91 21.88 6.62
C GLY A 78 18.07 21.72 8.13
N HIS A 79 17.78 22.74 8.95
CA HIS A 79 17.87 22.64 10.39
C HIS A 79 16.70 21.84 10.97
N LYS A 80 16.98 20.89 11.86
CA LYS A 80 15.97 20.06 12.52
C LYS A 80 14.97 20.92 13.30
N ARG A 81 13.68 20.73 13.00
CA ARG A 81 12.55 21.43 13.64
C ARG A 81 11.61 20.48 14.40
N GLY A 82 11.69 19.19 14.12
CA GLY A 82 10.87 18.15 14.76
C GLY A 82 11.36 16.77 14.37
N GLY A 83 10.59 15.76 14.72
CA GLY A 83 10.90 14.37 14.42
C GLY A 83 11.05 13.51 15.67
N PHE A 84 11.33 12.22 15.46
CA PHE A 84 11.46 11.24 16.53
C PHE A 84 12.40 10.11 16.10
N GLU A 85 12.99 9.45 17.10
CA GLU A 85 13.75 8.23 16.90
C GLU A 85 12.83 7.03 16.69
N VAL A 86 13.05 6.24 15.65
CA VAL A 86 12.23 5.07 15.30
C VAL A 86 12.33 3.95 16.35
N GLU A 87 13.35 3.98 17.19
CA GLU A 87 13.53 3.08 18.32
C GLU A 87 12.29 3.04 19.25
N VAL A 88 11.55 4.15 19.36
CA VAL A 88 10.29 4.20 20.13
C VAL A 88 9.25 3.22 19.53
N PHE A 89 9.13 3.17 18.19
CA PHE A 89 8.24 2.22 17.51
C PHE A 89 8.69 0.77 17.70
N ARG A 90 10.01 0.52 17.60
CA ARG A 90 10.55 -0.82 17.81
C ARG A 90 10.21 -1.36 19.19
N ARG A 91 10.37 -0.54 20.22
CA ARG A 91 10.00 -0.93 21.60
C ARG A 91 8.52 -1.22 21.75
N LEU A 92 7.66 -0.39 21.16
CA LEU A 92 6.20 -0.56 21.23
C LEU A 92 5.70 -1.78 20.46
N THR A 93 6.38 -2.17 19.42
CA THR A 93 6.09 -3.36 18.61
C THR A 93 6.90 -4.59 19.03
N HIS A 94 7.68 -4.52 20.13
CA HIS A 94 8.56 -5.59 20.58
C HIS A 94 9.50 -6.09 19.46
N ASP A 95 10.14 -5.16 18.72
CA ASP A 95 10.98 -5.41 17.55
C ASP A 95 10.26 -6.09 16.36
N ARG A 96 8.93 -6.16 16.38
CA ARG A 96 8.11 -6.65 15.26
C ARG A 96 7.80 -5.53 14.28
N PHE A 97 8.87 -4.96 13.74
CA PHE A 97 8.81 -3.79 12.86
C PHE A 97 10.00 -3.80 11.88
N THR A 98 9.78 -3.43 10.64
CA THR A 98 10.84 -3.14 9.67
C THR A 98 10.34 -2.15 8.62
N SER A 99 11.18 -1.22 8.20
CA SER A 99 10.89 -0.38 7.03
C SER A 99 11.43 -1.08 5.79
N VAL A 100 10.60 -1.26 4.76
CA VAL A 100 10.96 -2.05 3.57
C VAL A 100 10.26 -1.49 2.34
N ARG A 101 10.84 -1.65 1.14
CA ARG A 101 10.12 -1.30 -0.09
C ARG A 101 8.89 -2.20 -0.26
N ARG A 102 7.76 -1.61 -0.62
CA ARG A 102 6.52 -2.35 -0.88
C ARG A 102 6.70 -3.45 -1.93
N SER A 103 7.47 -3.18 -2.98
CA SER A 103 7.81 -4.15 -4.03
C SER A 103 8.64 -5.33 -3.51
N ASP A 104 9.51 -5.11 -2.52
CA ASP A 104 10.33 -6.18 -1.94
C ASP A 104 9.47 -7.14 -1.10
N VAL A 105 8.44 -6.64 -0.41
CA VAL A 105 7.45 -7.49 0.27
C VAL A 105 6.68 -8.33 -0.73
N SER A 106 6.17 -7.70 -1.80
CA SER A 106 5.46 -8.41 -2.87
C SER A 106 6.32 -9.48 -3.52
N ALA A 107 7.58 -9.17 -3.85
CA ALA A 107 8.52 -10.10 -4.45
C ALA A 107 8.86 -11.29 -3.52
N ALA A 108 9.07 -11.03 -2.22
CA ALA A 108 9.34 -12.07 -1.24
C ALA A 108 8.16 -13.05 -1.11
N ILE A 109 6.93 -12.53 -1.09
CA ILE A 109 5.72 -13.36 -1.05
C ILE A 109 5.54 -14.14 -2.35
N TYR A 110 5.73 -13.50 -3.52
CA TYR A 110 5.62 -14.18 -4.80
C TYR A 110 6.67 -15.29 -4.96
N GLN A 111 7.90 -15.07 -4.53
CA GLN A 111 8.96 -16.08 -4.53
C GLN A 111 8.60 -17.31 -3.67
N ALA A 112 7.83 -17.12 -2.59
CA ALA A 112 7.37 -18.22 -1.73
C ALA A 112 6.32 -19.12 -2.40
N LEU A 113 5.79 -18.76 -3.57
CA LEU A 113 4.97 -19.63 -4.40
C LEU A 113 5.80 -20.73 -5.10
N GLU A 114 7.13 -20.60 -5.12
CA GLU A 114 8.08 -21.60 -5.64
C GLU A 114 7.76 -22.06 -7.09
N GLY A 115 7.16 -21.19 -7.90
CA GLY A 115 6.73 -21.53 -9.26
C GLY A 115 5.55 -22.55 -9.36
N LYS A 116 4.89 -22.84 -8.24
CA LYS A 116 3.75 -23.77 -8.19
C LYS A 116 2.42 -23.16 -8.62
N VAL A 117 2.39 -21.84 -8.83
CA VAL A 117 1.20 -21.09 -9.23
C VAL A 117 1.44 -20.51 -10.63
N GLU A 118 0.57 -20.85 -11.57
CA GLU A 118 0.60 -20.25 -12.92
C GLU A 118 0.36 -18.76 -12.83
N THR A 119 1.17 -17.97 -13.54
CA THR A 119 1.03 -16.52 -13.59
C THR A 119 1.07 -16.02 -15.03
N LEU A 120 0.03 -15.30 -15.44
CA LEU A 120 -0.04 -14.60 -16.72
C LEU A 120 0.41 -13.15 -16.48
N PHE A 121 1.60 -12.81 -16.93
CA PHE A 121 2.12 -11.45 -16.96
C PHE A 121 1.79 -10.76 -18.31
N GLY A 122 1.63 -9.45 -18.29
CA GLY A 122 1.29 -8.66 -19.47
C GLY A 122 -0.15 -8.85 -19.93
N ASP A 123 -1.04 -9.31 -19.04
CA ASP A 123 -2.43 -9.57 -19.38
C ASP A 123 -3.38 -9.05 -18.29
N SER A 124 -4.63 -8.81 -18.67
CA SER A 124 -5.68 -8.32 -17.80
C SER A 124 -7.00 -9.03 -18.07
N ILE A 125 -7.87 -9.05 -17.06
CA ILE A 125 -9.24 -9.52 -17.22
C ILE A 125 -10.03 -8.50 -18.03
N ALA A 126 -10.47 -8.88 -19.21
CA ALA A 126 -11.29 -8.05 -20.10
C ALA A 126 -12.79 -8.14 -19.78
N ARG A 127 -13.27 -9.36 -19.44
CA ARG A 127 -14.70 -9.63 -19.18
C ARG A 127 -14.85 -10.86 -18.28
N ILE A 128 -15.92 -10.85 -17.47
CA ILE A 128 -16.30 -11.94 -16.55
C ILE A 128 -17.74 -12.29 -16.84
N GLU A 129 -18.02 -13.56 -17.13
CA GLU A 129 -19.38 -14.08 -17.34
C GLU A 129 -19.64 -15.23 -16.38
N THR A 130 -20.79 -15.19 -15.70
CA THR A 130 -21.24 -16.32 -14.88
C THR A 130 -21.96 -17.32 -15.78
N GLU A 131 -21.47 -18.55 -15.84
CA GLU A 131 -22.05 -19.65 -16.62
C GLU A 131 -22.37 -20.83 -15.71
N GLY A 132 -23.64 -21.08 -15.45
CA GLY A 132 -24.09 -22.16 -14.56
C GLY A 132 -23.43 -22.07 -13.17
N ASP A 133 -22.69 -23.12 -12.80
CA ASP A 133 -21.97 -23.19 -11.52
C ASP A 133 -20.50 -22.73 -11.60
N GLY A 134 -20.10 -22.00 -12.64
CA GLY A 134 -18.75 -21.51 -12.86
C GLY A 134 -18.71 -20.06 -13.35
N VAL A 135 -17.52 -19.63 -13.66
CA VAL A 135 -17.22 -18.30 -14.21
C VAL A 135 -16.29 -18.46 -15.41
N ARG A 136 -16.70 -17.89 -16.54
CA ARG A 136 -15.82 -17.76 -17.71
C ARG A 136 -15.13 -16.42 -17.70
N VAL A 137 -13.80 -16.48 -17.68
CA VAL A 137 -12.93 -15.30 -17.66
C VAL A 137 -12.33 -15.10 -19.05
N TYR A 138 -12.49 -13.91 -19.61
CA TYR A 138 -11.88 -13.48 -20.86
C TYR A 138 -10.74 -12.53 -20.54
N PHE A 139 -9.60 -12.74 -21.17
CA PHE A 139 -8.41 -11.93 -21.02
C PHE A 139 -8.20 -11.00 -22.22
N GLU A 140 -7.32 -10.01 -22.10
CA GLU A 140 -6.99 -9.13 -23.21
C GLU A 140 -6.10 -9.82 -24.23
N GLN A 141 -5.23 -10.75 -23.81
CA GLN A 141 -4.26 -11.45 -24.64
C GLN A 141 -4.49 -12.97 -24.69
N ALA A 142 -4.66 -13.61 -23.53
CA ALA A 142 -4.76 -15.06 -23.42
C ALA A 142 -6.14 -15.59 -23.83
N ALA A 143 -6.21 -16.90 -24.12
CA ALA A 143 -7.47 -17.58 -24.38
C ALA A 143 -8.36 -17.59 -23.13
N PRO A 144 -9.70 -17.53 -23.29
CA PRO A 144 -10.63 -17.60 -22.16
C PRO A 144 -10.47 -18.87 -21.33
N ARG A 145 -10.73 -18.78 -20.03
CA ARG A 145 -10.67 -19.92 -19.09
C ARG A 145 -11.92 -20.00 -18.21
N ASP A 146 -12.29 -21.23 -17.90
CA ASP A 146 -13.36 -21.54 -16.96
C ASP A 146 -12.76 -21.77 -15.58
N VAL A 147 -13.29 -21.03 -14.59
CA VAL A 147 -12.85 -21.09 -13.18
C VAL A 147 -14.07 -21.16 -12.26
N ASP A 148 -13.84 -21.57 -11.02
CA ASP A 148 -14.89 -21.59 -10.01
C ASP A 148 -15.14 -20.23 -9.39
N LEU A 149 -14.06 -19.47 -9.16
CA LEU A 149 -14.09 -18.14 -8.52
C LEU A 149 -13.14 -17.16 -9.19
N VAL A 150 -13.48 -15.87 -9.13
CA VAL A 150 -12.61 -14.76 -9.51
C VAL A 150 -12.38 -13.86 -8.31
N ILE A 151 -11.13 -13.50 -8.03
CA ILE A 151 -10.78 -12.60 -6.95
C ILE A 151 -10.05 -11.37 -7.52
N GLY A 152 -10.58 -10.18 -7.27
CA GLY A 152 -9.92 -8.91 -7.57
C GLY A 152 -8.95 -8.53 -6.46
N ALA A 153 -7.66 -8.58 -6.73
CA ALA A 153 -6.55 -8.16 -5.89
C ALA A 153 -5.70 -7.07 -6.59
N ASP A 154 -6.31 -6.37 -7.53
CA ASP A 154 -5.74 -5.49 -8.54
C ASP A 154 -5.71 -3.99 -8.12
N GLY A 155 -5.76 -3.77 -6.80
CA GLY A 155 -5.41 -2.48 -6.18
C GLY A 155 -6.49 -1.40 -6.27
N LEU A 156 -6.05 -0.15 -6.03
CA LEU A 156 -6.92 1.01 -5.94
C LEU A 156 -7.81 1.17 -7.18
N HIS A 157 -7.26 1.00 -8.37
CA HIS A 157 -7.95 1.14 -9.66
C HIS A 157 -8.45 -0.19 -10.22
N SER A 158 -9.01 -1.05 -9.35
CA SER A 158 -9.39 -2.43 -9.65
C SER A 158 -10.28 -2.57 -10.88
N ARG A 159 -9.79 -3.32 -11.85
CA ARG A 159 -10.54 -3.69 -13.06
C ARG A 159 -11.67 -4.67 -12.74
N VAL A 160 -11.43 -5.61 -11.83
CA VAL A 160 -12.47 -6.57 -11.40
C VAL A 160 -13.62 -5.84 -10.71
N ARG A 161 -13.30 -4.84 -9.86
CA ARG A 161 -14.34 -4.00 -9.24
C ARG A 161 -15.18 -3.29 -10.30
N GLN A 162 -14.53 -2.67 -11.30
CA GLN A 162 -15.24 -1.98 -12.39
C GLN A 162 -16.15 -2.92 -13.19
N LEU A 163 -15.69 -4.13 -13.53
CA LEU A 163 -16.41 -5.09 -14.34
C LEU A 163 -17.64 -5.66 -13.64
N VAL A 164 -17.59 -5.84 -12.32
CA VAL A 164 -18.61 -6.61 -11.58
C VAL A 164 -19.45 -5.75 -10.66
N PHE A 165 -18.88 -4.73 -10.03
CA PHE A 165 -19.56 -3.96 -8.99
C PHE A 165 -20.02 -2.59 -9.49
N GLY A 166 -19.32 -1.97 -10.42
CA GLY A 166 -19.63 -0.67 -10.99
C GLY A 166 -18.42 0.23 -11.17
N PRO A 167 -18.62 1.44 -11.72
CA PRO A 167 -17.53 2.37 -12.01
C PRO A 167 -16.84 2.85 -10.72
N GLU A 168 -15.56 3.08 -10.81
CA GLU A 168 -14.70 3.48 -9.68
C GLU A 168 -15.21 4.71 -8.94
N ALA A 169 -15.69 5.70 -9.69
CA ALA A 169 -16.20 6.96 -9.13
C ALA A 169 -17.38 6.79 -8.13
N GLU A 170 -18.05 5.64 -8.14
CA GLU A 170 -19.10 5.34 -7.15
C GLU A 170 -18.54 4.92 -5.79
N PHE A 171 -17.28 4.49 -5.76
CA PHE A 171 -16.66 3.88 -4.56
C PHE A 171 -15.44 4.65 -4.07
N GLU A 172 -14.81 5.45 -4.93
CA GLU A 172 -13.63 6.24 -4.58
C GLU A 172 -14.00 7.47 -3.75
N ALA A 173 -13.33 7.66 -2.63
CA ALA A 173 -13.42 8.84 -1.77
C ALA A 173 -12.04 9.51 -1.68
N PRO A 174 -11.76 10.54 -2.52
CA PRO A 174 -10.49 11.26 -2.48
C PRO A 174 -10.33 12.03 -1.16
N LEU A 175 -9.15 11.95 -0.55
CA LEU A 175 -8.83 12.64 0.70
C LEU A 175 -8.29 14.07 0.50
N GLY A 176 -8.26 14.55 -0.75
CA GLY A 176 -7.85 15.91 -1.09
C GLY A 176 -6.34 16.10 -1.22
N TYR A 177 -5.58 15.03 -1.37
CA TYR A 177 -4.13 15.05 -1.56
C TYR A 177 -3.73 14.24 -2.79
N HIS A 178 -2.55 14.57 -3.32
CA HIS A 178 -1.82 13.76 -4.29
C HIS A 178 -0.47 13.35 -3.72
N VAL A 179 0.03 12.25 -4.24
CA VAL A 179 1.36 11.72 -3.93
C VAL A 179 2.13 11.48 -5.22
N ALA A 180 3.42 11.82 -5.20
CA ALA A 180 4.35 11.40 -6.25
C ALA A 180 5.62 10.85 -5.60
N ALA A 181 6.17 9.77 -6.18
CA ALA A 181 7.39 9.17 -5.68
C ALA A 181 8.28 8.69 -6.83
N PHE A 182 9.59 8.79 -6.64
CA PHE A 182 10.58 8.26 -7.56
C PHE A 182 11.87 7.90 -6.84
N GLU A 183 12.65 7.02 -7.44
CA GLU A 183 14.01 6.68 -7.01
C GLU A 183 15.02 7.36 -7.93
N VAL A 184 16.09 7.89 -7.37
CA VAL A 184 17.20 8.50 -8.09
C VAL A 184 18.53 7.96 -7.58
N GLU A 185 19.47 7.67 -8.49
CA GLU A 185 20.82 7.22 -8.17
C GLU A 185 21.78 8.42 -7.99
N GLY A 186 22.77 8.27 -7.14
CA GLY A 186 23.83 9.25 -6.97
C GLY A 186 23.43 10.56 -6.29
N TYR A 187 22.23 10.68 -5.75
CA TYR A 187 21.75 11.92 -5.13
C TYR A 187 22.56 12.27 -3.86
N ARG A 188 22.89 13.55 -3.72
CA ARG A 188 23.59 14.11 -2.55
C ARG A 188 22.89 15.39 -2.08
N PRO A 189 22.84 15.69 -0.74
CA PRO A 189 23.50 14.94 0.34
C PRO A 189 22.77 13.65 0.70
N ARG A 190 23.48 12.76 1.42
CA ARG A 190 22.89 11.54 2.00
C ARG A 190 22.90 11.65 3.52
N ASP A 191 21.77 11.25 4.13
CA ASP A 191 21.65 10.98 5.57
C ASP A 191 21.18 9.52 5.69
N GLU A 192 22.11 8.63 5.98
CA GLU A 192 21.82 7.20 6.02
C GLU A 192 20.84 6.87 7.14
N LEU A 193 19.82 6.06 6.81
CA LEU A 193 18.79 5.59 7.74
C LEU A 193 17.93 6.71 8.39
N VAL A 194 17.94 7.91 7.80
CA VAL A 194 17.13 9.05 8.25
C VAL A 194 16.09 9.40 7.18
N TYR A 195 14.84 9.46 7.59
CA TYR A 195 13.76 9.96 6.76
C TYR A 195 13.68 11.49 6.91
N MET A 196 14.21 12.22 5.92
CA MET A 196 14.25 13.68 5.93
C MET A 196 12.98 14.23 5.30
N THR A 197 12.34 15.18 5.96
CA THR A 197 11.09 15.79 5.50
C THR A 197 11.10 17.29 5.67
N HIS A 198 10.80 18.02 4.60
CA HIS A 198 10.50 19.45 4.63
C HIS A 198 9.08 19.71 4.17
N GLY A 199 8.36 20.58 4.88
CA GLY A 199 6.96 20.91 4.58
C GLY A 199 6.66 22.39 4.67
N LEU A 200 5.80 22.82 3.77
CA LEU A 200 5.05 24.08 3.79
C LEU A 200 3.56 23.76 3.96
N PRO A 201 2.72 24.78 4.26
CA PRO A 201 1.27 24.56 4.31
C PRO A 201 0.75 23.81 3.08
N GLY A 202 0.13 22.65 3.28
CA GLY A 202 -0.44 21.82 2.22
C GLY A 202 0.53 21.13 1.27
N ARG A 203 1.86 21.24 1.47
CA ARG A 203 2.89 20.62 0.61
C ARG A 203 4.02 20.04 1.46
N GLN A 204 4.51 18.88 1.08
CA GLN A 204 5.61 18.21 1.75
C GLN A 204 6.49 17.46 0.76
N VAL A 205 7.79 17.56 0.94
CA VAL A 205 8.79 16.76 0.23
C VAL A 205 9.62 15.99 1.25
N SER A 206 9.84 14.72 0.96
CA SER A 206 10.64 13.83 1.80
C SER A 206 11.68 13.11 0.97
N ARG A 207 12.82 12.77 1.57
CA ARG A 207 13.77 11.86 0.97
C ARG A 207 14.27 10.83 1.97
N PHE A 208 14.65 9.66 1.45
CA PHE A 208 15.23 8.58 2.20
C PHE A 208 16.37 7.93 1.41
N SER A 209 17.56 7.87 2.01
CA SER A 209 18.74 7.23 1.39
C SER A 209 18.62 5.71 1.50
N MET A 210 18.56 5.04 0.35
CA MET A 210 18.44 3.60 0.24
C MET A 210 19.79 2.96 -0.13
N ARG A 211 19.85 1.62 -0.15
CA ARG A 211 20.98 0.84 -0.67
C ARG A 211 21.25 1.16 -2.14
N ASP A 212 22.41 0.73 -2.62
CA ASP A 212 22.84 0.83 -4.02
C ASP A 212 22.87 2.28 -4.54
N ASP A 213 23.31 3.20 -3.68
CA ASP A 213 23.40 4.64 -3.95
C ASP A 213 22.09 5.30 -4.41
N LYS A 214 20.95 4.67 -4.12
CA LYS A 214 19.62 5.18 -4.45
C LYS A 214 19.07 6.08 -3.35
N THR A 215 18.26 7.03 -3.75
CA THR A 215 17.47 7.87 -2.85
C THR A 215 16.02 7.85 -3.30
N LEU A 216 15.13 7.48 -2.39
CA LEU A 216 13.69 7.64 -2.59
C LEU A 216 13.31 9.09 -2.30
N VAL A 217 12.55 9.69 -3.19
CA VAL A 217 11.89 10.99 -3.00
C VAL A 217 10.39 10.79 -2.98
N LEU A 218 9.72 11.46 -2.06
CA LEU A 218 8.27 11.44 -1.91
C LEU A 218 7.74 12.87 -1.82
N PHE A 219 6.84 13.24 -2.71
CA PHE A 219 6.05 14.47 -2.65
C PHE A 219 4.63 14.15 -2.19
N ILE A 220 4.09 14.98 -1.30
CA ILE A 220 2.68 14.96 -0.91
C ILE A 220 2.18 16.40 -0.96
N PHE A 221 1.05 16.63 -1.63
CA PHE A 221 0.49 17.98 -1.78
C PHE A 221 -1.02 17.93 -1.95
N ARG A 222 -1.67 19.02 -1.60
CA ARG A 222 -3.13 19.17 -1.70
C ARG A 222 -3.60 19.44 -3.12
N ASN A 223 -4.81 18.99 -3.43
CA ASN A 223 -5.46 19.19 -4.73
C ASN A 223 -5.53 20.66 -5.17
N GLU A 224 -5.61 21.60 -4.23
CA GLU A 224 -5.64 23.06 -4.52
C GLU A 224 -4.40 23.58 -5.25
N TYR A 225 -3.28 22.83 -5.21
CA TYR A 225 -2.06 23.16 -5.96
C TYR A 225 -2.08 22.64 -7.39
N LEU A 226 -3.04 21.79 -7.76
CA LEU A 226 -3.20 21.33 -9.13
C LEU A 226 -3.96 22.37 -9.95
N ASN A 227 -3.29 22.98 -10.91
CA ASN A 227 -3.92 23.86 -11.88
C ASN A 227 -4.74 23.05 -12.90
N LEU A 228 -6.05 22.83 -12.63
CA LEU A 228 -7.14 22.48 -13.55
C LEU A 228 -7.08 21.16 -14.36
N ARG A 229 -6.01 20.37 -14.39
CA ARG A 229 -5.98 19.05 -15.05
C ARG A 229 -5.15 18.06 -14.27
N HIS A 230 -5.70 16.86 -14.08
CA HIS A 230 -4.91 15.71 -13.65
C HIS A 230 -3.87 15.40 -14.74
N PRO A 231 -2.57 15.48 -14.42
CA PRO A 231 -1.51 15.20 -15.39
C PRO A 231 -1.53 13.72 -15.78
N SER A 232 -1.85 13.44 -17.04
CA SER A 232 -1.96 12.08 -17.56
C SER A 232 -0.62 11.51 -18.02
N GLN A 233 0.23 12.35 -18.58
CA GLN A 233 1.55 11.96 -19.08
C GLN A 233 2.66 12.26 -18.06
N GLU A 234 3.75 11.54 -18.14
CA GLU A 234 4.88 11.73 -17.20
C GLU A 234 5.49 13.13 -17.30
N SER A 235 5.60 13.68 -18.52
CA SER A 235 6.04 15.07 -18.74
C SER A 235 5.17 16.08 -18.00
N ASP A 236 3.85 15.89 -18.03
CA ASP A 236 2.90 16.79 -17.37
C ASP A 236 3.01 16.66 -15.85
N ARG A 237 3.25 15.43 -15.34
CA ARG A 237 3.50 15.16 -13.90
C ARG A 237 4.76 15.87 -13.43
N LYS A 238 5.87 15.76 -14.19
CA LYS A 238 7.12 16.46 -13.89
C LYS A 238 6.96 17.98 -13.90
N ALA A 239 6.27 18.52 -14.90
CA ALA A 239 5.98 19.95 -14.98
C ALA A 239 5.14 20.43 -13.78
N ALA A 240 4.04 19.74 -13.48
CA ALA A 240 3.19 20.07 -12.32
C ALA A 240 3.96 20.05 -11.00
N LEU A 241 4.79 19.02 -10.76
CA LEU A 241 5.63 18.96 -9.56
C LEU A 241 6.68 20.08 -9.54
N GLY A 242 7.25 20.44 -10.69
CA GLY A 242 8.13 21.57 -10.85
C GLY A 242 7.48 22.89 -10.38
N ASP A 243 6.27 23.17 -10.87
CA ASP A 243 5.52 24.39 -10.52
C ASP A 243 5.10 24.38 -9.04
N ILE A 244 4.58 23.24 -8.53
CA ILE A 244 4.09 23.11 -7.16
C ILE A 244 5.22 23.32 -6.13
N PHE A 245 6.44 22.83 -6.43
CA PHE A 245 7.55 22.81 -5.47
C PHE A 245 8.68 23.81 -5.76
N ALA A 246 8.51 24.70 -6.75
CA ALA A 246 9.54 25.67 -7.16
C ALA A 246 10.02 26.58 -6.02
N ASP A 247 9.11 27.01 -5.15
CA ASP A 247 9.34 27.97 -4.07
C ASP A 247 9.58 27.35 -2.69
N VAL A 248 9.57 26.03 -2.60
CA VAL A 248 9.56 25.31 -1.31
C VAL A 248 10.89 25.47 -0.54
N GLY A 249 12.00 25.65 -1.25
CA GLY A 249 13.33 25.77 -0.61
C GLY A 249 13.90 24.40 -0.21
N TRP A 250 14.77 24.38 0.80
CA TRP A 250 15.54 23.20 1.22
C TRP A 250 16.27 22.58 0.01
N GLU A 251 16.18 21.28 -0.18
CA GLU A 251 16.77 20.55 -1.31
C GLU A 251 15.86 20.46 -2.54
N CYS A 252 14.68 21.14 -2.54
CA CYS A 252 13.73 21.04 -3.66
C CYS A 252 14.33 21.38 -5.03
N PRO A 253 15.15 22.42 -5.22
CA PRO A 253 15.75 22.68 -6.53
C PRO A 253 16.61 21.51 -7.04
N GLN A 254 17.40 20.87 -6.18
CA GLN A 254 18.22 19.72 -6.54
C GLN A 254 17.35 18.46 -6.80
N ILE A 255 16.33 18.25 -5.98
CA ILE A 255 15.38 17.14 -6.13
C ILE A 255 14.60 17.26 -7.45
N LEU A 256 14.12 18.46 -7.79
CA LEU A 256 13.41 18.72 -9.05
C LEU A 256 14.33 18.56 -10.27
N ALA A 257 15.60 18.95 -10.16
CA ALA A 257 16.59 18.71 -11.21
C ALA A 257 16.85 17.20 -11.39
N ALA A 258 17.04 16.47 -10.29
CA ALA A 258 17.23 15.02 -10.32
C ALA A 258 16.01 14.28 -10.88
N MET A 259 14.79 14.76 -10.59
CA MET A 259 13.54 14.20 -11.14
C MET A 259 13.50 14.18 -12.66
N GLN A 260 14.16 15.15 -13.33
CA GLN A 260 14.17 15.20 -14.80
C GLN A 260 14.94 14.04 -15.43
N THR A 261 15.88 13.43 -14.67
CA THR A 261 16.74 12.34 -15.17
C THR A 261 16.14 10.95 -15.00
N VAL A 262 15.05 10.81 -14.24
CA VAL A 262 14.42 9.51 -13.96
C VAL A 262 13.22 9.26 -14.87
N ASN A 263 12.88 7.98 -15.06
CA ASN A 263 11.66 7.53 -15.73
C ASN A 263 10.79 6.77 -14.75
N GLY A 264 9.48 6.82 -14.95
CA GLY A 264 8.54 6.02 -14.15
C GLY A 264 8.23 6.65 -12.79
N ILE A 265 7.83 7.92 -12.76
CA ILE A 265 7.35 8.56 -11.54
C ILE A 265 5.99 7.95 -11.16
N TYR A 266 5.92 7.35 -9.96
CA TYR A 266 4.63 7.04 -9.35
C TYR A 266 3.89 8.35 -9.04
N TYR A 267 2.63 8.43 -9.46
CA TYR A 267 1.80 9.61 -9.26
C TYR A 267 0.34 9.18 -9.11
N ASP A 268 -0.30 9.52 -7.99
CA ASP A 268 -1.67 9.10 -7.74
C ASP A 268 -2.41 10.08 -6.80
N SER A 269 -3.74 10.02 -6.83
CA SER A 269 -4.59 10.62 -5.81
C SER A 269 -4.50 9.82 -4.51
N VAL A 270 -4.58 10.50 -3.38
CA VAL A 270 -4.70 9.83 -2.08
C VAL A 270 -6.18 9.59 -1.83
N SER A 271 -6.62 8.37 -2.04
CA SER A 271 -8.02 7.97 -2.02
C SER A 271 -8.28 6.79 -1.08
N GLN A 272 -9.53 6.61 -0.73
CA GLN A 272 -10.09 5.43 -0.07
C GLN A 272 -11.11 4.76 -0.99
N ILE A 273 -11.34 3.47 -0.81
CA ILE A 273 -12.42 2.75 -1.49
C ILE A 273 -13.46 2.34 -0.46
N HIS A 274 -14.67 2.83 -0.66
CA HIS A 274 -15.84 2.53 0.18
C HIS A 274 -16.88 1.80 -0.66
N ILE A 275 -16.85 0.49 -0.63
CA ILE A 275 -17.79 -0.37 -1.33
C ILE A 275 -18.67 -1.12 -0.30
N PRO A 276 -20.01 -1.14 -0.46
CA PRO A 276 -20.90 -1.73 0.55
C PRO A 276 -20.85 -3.26 0.59
N ALA A 277 -20.42 -3.89 -0.50
CA ALA A 277 -20.27 -5.34 -0.58
C ALA A 277 -18.99 -5.70 -1.35
N TRP A 278 -18.14 -6.53 -0.74
CA TRP A 278 -16.89 -6.99 -1.35
C TRP A 278 -17.05 -8.25 -2.17
N THR A 279 -18.26 -8.80 -2.21
CA THR A 279 -18.55 -10.06 -2.86
C THR A 279 -19.83 -9.97 -3.66
N LYS A 280 -19.86 -10.60 -4.85
CA LYS A 280 -21.02 -10.68 -5.73
C LYS A 280 -21.00 -12.00 -6.51
N GLY A 281 -21.90 -12.92 -6.18
CA GLY A 281 -21.90 -14.25 -6.76
C GLY A 281 -20.58 -14.98 -6.52
N ARG A 282 -19.86 -15.30 -7.58
CA ARG A 282 -18.59 -16.02 -7.56
C ARG A 282 -17.36 -15.11 -7.62
N VAL A 283 -17.56 -13.81 -7.41
CA VAL A 283 -16.50 -12.81 -7.43
C VAL A 283 -16.32 -12.17 -6.06
N ALA A 284 -15.07 -12.04 -5.59
CA ALA A 284 -14.73 -11.29 -4.38
C ALA A 284 -13.59 -10.29 -4.65
N LEU A 285 -13.50 -9.29 -3.80
CA LEU A 285 -12.41 -8.30 -3.79
C LEU A 285 -11.57 -8.46 -2.52
N VAL A 286 -10.27 -8.12 -2.61
CA VAL A 286 -9.34 -8.18 -1.49
C VAL A 286 -8.31 -7.05 -1.59
N GLY A 287 -7.83 -6.56 -0.45
CA GLY A 287 -6.88 -5.45 -0.36
C GLY A 287 -7.47 -4.13 -0.85
N ASP A 288 -6.63 -3.30 -1.50
CA ASP A 288 -7.08 -1.97 -1.95
C ASP A 288 -8.25 -2.02 -2.95
N ALA A 289 -8.47 -3.14 -3.63
CA ALA A 289 -9.62 -3.36 -4.50
C ALA A 289 -10.94 -3.38 -3.71
N ALA A 290 -10.92 -3.93 -2.48
CA ALA A 290 -12.07 -4.03 -1.59
C ALA A 290 -12.21 -2.81 -0.68
N ALA A 291 -11.12 -2.40 -0.03
CA ALA A 291 -11.13 -1.40 1.03
C ALA A 291 -9.79 -0.65 1.16
N CYS A 292 -9.40 0.07 0.12
CA CYS A 292 -8.22 0.94 0.23
C CYS A 292 -8.36 1.88 1.43
N VAL A 293 -7.43 1.79 2.38
CA VAL A 293 -7.44 2.61 3.60
C VAL A 293 -6.85 3.99 3.35
N SER A 294 -5.90 4.10 2.51
CA SER A 294 -5.14 5.26 2.05
C SER A 294 -3.63 5.00 2.12
N LEU A 295 -2.92 5.45 1.13
CA LEU A 295 -1.45 5.41 1.12
C LEU A 295 -0.83 6.13 2.33
N MET A 296 -1.44 7.23 2.78
CA MET A 296 -0.93 8.02 3.91
C MET A 296 -1.06 7.31 5.27
N ALA A 297 -1.87 6.26 5.37
CA ALA A 297 -1.95 5.45 6.58
C ALA A 297 -0.71 4.57 6.80
N GLY A 298 0.01 4.23 5.72
CA GLY A 298 1.20 3.38 5.78
C GLY A 298 0.92 1.90 6.10
N GLU A 299 -0.33 1.51 6.32
CA GLU A 299 -0.73 0.17 6.80
C GLU A 299 -1.28 -0.74 5.69
N GLY A 300 -1.57 -0.21 4.49
CA GLY A 300 -2.27 -0.93 3.42
C GLY A 300 -1.68 -2.30 3.06
N THR A 301 -0.35 -2.42 3.07
CA THR A 301 0.35 -3.68 2.78
C THR A 301 0.05 -4.76 3.82
N GLY A 302 0.11 -4.42 5.12
CA GLY A 302 -0.20 -5.34 6.21
C GLY A 302 -1.67 -5.77 6.22
N LEU A 303 -2.57 -4.82 5.95
CA LEU A 303 -4.01 -5.06 5.86
C LEU A 303 -4.36 -5.97 4.68
N ALA A 304 -3.76 -5.74 3.51
CA ALA A 304 -3.95 -6.58 2.32
C ALA A 304 -3.50 -8.05 2.55
N ILE A 305 -2.41 -8.25 3.30
CA ILE A 305 -1.96 -9.58 3.73
C ILE A 305 -2.99 -10.22 4.66
N ALA A 306 -3.53 -9.46 5.63
CA ALA A 306 -4.52 -9.94 6.57
C ALA A 306 -5.84 -10.32 5.88
N GLU A 307 -6.32 -9.49 4.97
CA GLU A 307 -7.51 -9.79 4.17
C GLU A 307 -7.35 -11.06 3.34
N ALA A 308 -6.22 -11.21 2.64
CA ALA A 308 -5.91 -12.37 1.83
C ALA A 308 -5.86 -13.66 2.67
N TYR A 309 -5.23 -13.59 3.85
CA TYR A 309 -5.18 -14.70 4.81
C TYR A 309 -6.58 -15.11 5.28
N VAL A 310 -7.41 -14.14 5.65
CA VAL A 310 -8.78 -14.41 6.12
C VAL A 310 -9.63 -14.99 5.00
N LEU A 311 -9.60 -14.43 3.79
CA LEU A 311 -10.37 -14.96 2.66
C LEU A 311 -9.99 -16.40 2.33
N ALA A 312 -8.69 -16.69 2.25
CA ALA A 312 -8.22 -18.07 2.02
C ALA A 312 -8.63 -19.02 3.15
N GLY A 313 -8.49 -18.59 4.39
CA GLY A 313 -8.86 -19.37 5.57
C GLY A 313 -10.35 -19.68 5.67
N GLU A 314 -11.22 -18.69 5.34
CA GLU A 314 -12.66 -18.91 5.32
C GLU A 314 -13.09 -19.83 4.15
N LEU A 315 -12.44 -19.74 2.98
CA LEU A 315 -12.66 -20.67 1.87
C LEU A 315 -12.27 -22.11 2.26
N HIS A 316 -11.16 -22.28 2.95
CA HIS A 316 -10.73 -23.59 3.47
C HIS A 316 -11.72 -24.11 4.52
N ALA A 317 -12.08 -23.30 5.50
CA ALA A 317 -12.99 -23.68 6.59
C ALA A 317 -14.41 -24.00 6.10
N ALA A 318 -14.87 -23.31 5.06
CA ALA A 318 -16.16 -23.56 4.42
C ALA A 318 -16.14 -24.74 3.44
N ARG A 319 -15.02 -25.45 3.28
CA ARG A 319 -14.86 -26.59 2.38
C ARG A 319 -15.32 -26.32 0.94
N GLY A 320 -15.04 -25.10 0.46
CA GLY A 320 -15.37 -24.68 -0.89
C GLY A 320 -16.77 -24.07 -1.06
N GLU A 321 -17.59 -24.01 -0.01
CA GLU A 321 -18.87 -23.27 -0.02
C GLU A 321 -18.57 -21.76 -0.03
N HIS A 322 -18.32 -21.23 -1.23
CA HIS A 322 -17.83 -19.85 -1.41
C HIS A 322 -18.79 -18.79 -0.84
N SER A 323 -20.08 -18.99 -0.92
CA SER A 323 -21.09 -18.05 -0.39
C SER A 323 -20.95 -17.88 1.13
N VAL A 324 -20.70 -18.97 1.86
CA VAL A 324 -20.47 -18.96 3.30
C VAL A 324 -19.11 -18.32 3.62
N ALA A 325 -18.05 -18.68 2.86
CA ALA A 325 -16.73 -18.12 3.03
C ALA A 325 -16.70 -16.60 2.82
N PHE A 326 -17.31 -16.13 1.75
CA PHE A 326 -17.40 -14.73 1.38
C PHE A 326 -18.17 -13.90 2.43
N ALA A 327 -19.30 -14.43 2.92
CA ALA A 327 -20.05 -13.76 3.97
C ALA A 327 -19.22 -13.60 5.26
N ARG A 328 -18.53 -14.67 5.71
CA ARG A 328 -17.68 -14.64 6.91
C ARG A 328 -16.46 -13.74 6.74
N TYR A 329 -15.83 -13.74 5.56
CA TYR A 329 -14.73 -12.84 5.24
C TYR A 329 -15.17 -11.38 5.39
N GLN A 330 -16.26 -11.01 4.75
CA GLN A 330 -16.79 -9.64 4.79
C GLN A 330 -17.24 -9.24 6.20
N GLU A 331 -17.97 -10.09 6.90
CA GLU A 331 -18.42 -9.84 8.27
C GLU A 331 -17.25 -9.59 9.23
N ARG A 332 -16.16 -10.33 9.06
CA ARG A 332 -14.96 -10.19 9.90
C ARG A 332 -14.13 -8.96 9.58
N MET A 333 -13.85 -8.72 8.31
CA MET A 333 -12.86 -7.73 7.89
C MET A 333 -13.45 -6.33 7.67
N MET A 334 -14.67 -6.22 7.17
CA MET A 334 -15.23 -4.92 6.79
C MET A 334 -15.34 -3.94 7.97
N PRO A 335 -15.88 -4.28 9.14
CA PRO A 335 -15.94 -3.34 10.25
C PRO A 335 -14.57 -2.89 10.74
N PHE A 336 -13.57 -3.78 10.70
CA PHE A 336 -12.20 -3.47 11.08
C PHE A 336 -11.57 -2.46 10.10
N LEU A 337 -11.69 -2.70 8.79
CA LEU A 337 -11.14 -1.81 7.77
C LEU A 337 -11.84 -0.44 7.72
N GLN A 338 -13.15 -0.39 7.97
CA GLN A 338 -13.87 0.88 8.07
C GLN A 338 -13.35 1.74 9.24
N ARG A 339 -13.01 1.13 10.39
CA ARG A 339 -12.36 1.86 11.49
C ARG A 339 -10.97 2.36 11.09
N LYS A 340 -10.17 1.54 10.40
CA LYS A 340 -8.86 1.95 9.86
C LYS A 340 -8.99 3.10 8.85
N GLN A 341 -9.96 3.05 7.94
CA GLN A 341 -10.25 4.14 7.00
C GLN A 341 -10.59 5.46 7.73
N ALA A 342 -11.45 5.40 8.74
CA ALA A 342 -11.81 6.58 9.52
C ALA A 342 -10.61 7.16 10.29
N SER A 343 -9.69 6.33 10.77
CA SER A 343 -8.45 6.78 11.42
C SER A 343 -7.47 7.39 10.43
N ALA A 344 -7.28 6.78 9.25
CA ALA A 344 -6.41 7.26 8.20
C ALA A 344 -6.80 8.64 7.67
N ALA A 345 -8.09 8.89 7.48
CA ALA A 345 -8.59 10.19 7.04
C ALA A 345 -8.26 11.33 8.03
N ARG A 346 -8.30 11.05 9.33
CA ARG A 346 -7.87 12.01 10.37
C ARG A 346 -6.36 12.22 10.38
N PHE A 347 -5.59 11.15 10.18
CA PHE A 347 -4.13 11.21 10.19
C PHE A 347 -3.58 12.01 9.00
N ALA A 348 -4.18 11.92 7.83
CA ALA A 348 -3.76 12.62 6.61
C ALA A 348 -3.60 14.13 6.83
N SER A 349 -4.57 14.78 7.49
CA SER A 349 -4.52 16.21 7.79
C SER A 349 -3.42 16.61 8.80
N SER A 350 -3.02 15.69 9.66
CA SER A 350 -1.94 15.89 10.64
C SER A 350 -0.56 15.73 10.01
N LEU A 351 -0.43 14.85 9.02
CA LEU A 351 0.85 14.59 8.34
C LEU A 351 1.27 15.78 7.46
N VAL A 352 0.31 16.37 6.71
CA VAL A 352 0.55 17.54 5.84
C VAL A 352 -0.35 18.69 6.28
N PRO A 353 0.03 19.44 7.33
CA PRO A 353 -0.79 20.53 7.87
C PRO A 353 -1.01 21.65 6.86
N GLN A 354 -2.20 22.26 6.90
CA GLN A 354 -2.61 23.32 5.98
C GLN A 354 -2.12 24.71 6.37
N THR A 355 -1.57 24.86 7.58
CA THR A 355 -1.14 26.16 8.14
C THR A 355 0.25 26.07 8.75
N ALA A 356 0.96 27.20 8.81
CA ALA A 356 2.26 27.30 9.47
C ALA A 356 2.16 26.97 10.97
N LEU A 357 1.06 27.32 11.63
CA LEU A 357 0.80 26.94 13.03
C LEU A 357 0.64 25.42 13.16
N GLY A 358 -0.07 24.77 12.22
CA GLY A 358 -0.21 23.32 12.19
C GLY A 358 1.13 22.61 12.01
N ILE A 359 2.02 23.13 11.16
CA ILE A 359 3.38 22.59 11.00
C ILE A 359 4.16 22.74 12.31
N THR A 360 4.08 23.88 12.96
CA THR A 360 4.75 24.10 14.25
C THR A 360 4.22 23.16 15.33
N ALA A 361 2.91 22.99 15.41
CA ALA A 361 2.27 22.06 16.33
C ALA A 361 2.70 20.62 16.06
N ARG A 362 2.65 20.13 14.80
CA ARG A 362 3.15 18.81 14.40
C ARG A 362 4.61 18.62 14.82
N ASN A 363 5.48 19.59 14.53
CA ASN A 363 6.89 19.50 14.86
C ASN A 363 7.12 19.45 16.38
N LEU A 364 6.31 20.15 17.17
CA LEU A 364 6.36 20.08 18.63
C LEU A 364 5.89 18.71 19.15
N VAL A 365 4.74 18.22 18.66
CA VAL A 365 4.20 16.91 19.04
C VAL A 365 5.20 15.81 18.69
N THR A 366 5.81 15.83 17.52
CA THR A 366 6.78 14.80 17.09
C THR A 366 8.04 14.82 17.95
N ARG A 367 8.48 15.95 18.50
CA ARG A 367 9.57 15.99 19.51
C ARG A 367 9.17 15.30 20.80
N LEU A 368 7.90 15.45 21.22
CA LEU A 368 7.40 14.82 22.42
C LEU A 368 7.22 13.30 22.28
N LEU A 369 7.09 12.78 21.05
CA LEU A 369 7.09 11.33 20.80
C LEU A 369 8.42 10.64 21.17
N GLY A 370 9.51 11.39 21.34
CA GLY A 370 10.74 10.88 21.94
C GLY A 370 10.60 10.51 23.43
N VAL A 371 9.53 10.95 24.10
CA VAL A 371 9.26 10.60 25.50
C VAL A 371 8.39 9.31 25.51
N PRO A 372 8.88 8.19 26.09
CA PRO A 372 8.23 6.89 25.99
C PRO A 372 6.76 6.87 26.42
N SER A 373 6.38 7.56 27.48
CA SER A 373 4.99 7.63 27.97
C SER A 373 4.05 8.37 27.00
N VAL A 374 4.56 9.40 26.32
CA VAL A 374 3.80 10.15 25.32
C VAL A 374 3.63 9.31 24.05
N ALA A 375 4.70 8.69 23.60
CA ALA A 375 4.66 7.78 22.47
C ALA A 375 3.70 6.62 22.71
N GLN A 376 3.74 6.02 23.89
CA GLN A 376 2.85 4.92 24.28
C GLN A 376 1.37 5.34 24.24
N TYR A 377 1.04 6.55 24.62
CA TYR A 377 -0.34 7.05 24.58
C TYR A 377 -0.84 7.29 23.13
N PHE A 378 -0.04 7.96 22.30
CA PHE A 378 -0.46 8.33 20.94
C PHE A 378 -0.32 7.19 19.93
N ILE A 379 0.78 6.42 20.03
CA ILE A 379 1.13 5.39 19.05
C ILE A 379 0.40 4.07 19.37
N ALA A 380 0.35 3.66 20.65
CA ALA A 380 -0.30 2.40 21.02
C ALA A 380 -1.82 2.40 20.79
N ARG A 381 -2.46 3.56 20.76
CA ARG A 381 -3.89 3.68 20.49
C ARG A 381 -4.21 3.49 19.01
N ASP A 382 -3.39 4.05 18.12
CA ASP A 382 -3.65 4.05 16.67
C ASP A 382 -2.95 2.90 15.93
N LEU A 383 -1.90 2.30 16.55
CA LEU A 383 -1.14 1.18 16.00
C LEU A 383 -1.71 -0.21 16.35
N ARG A 384 -2.69 -0.32 17.25
CA ARG A 384 -3.25 -1.63 17.59
C ARG A 384 -4.20 -2.11 16.52
N ASP A 385 -3.92 -3.32 16.02
CA ASP A 385 -4.88 -4.11 15.27
C ASP A 385 -5.83 -4.77 16.29
N ASP A 386 -7.00 -4.16 16.51
CA ASP A 386 -8.01 -4.63 17.48
C ASP A 386 -8.92 -5.71 16.86
N ILE A 387 -8.32 -6.64 16.16
CA ILE A 387 -8.98 -7.83 15.62
C ILE A 387 -8.15 -9.08 15.90
N ALA A 388 -8.81 -10.10 16.42
CA ALA A 388 -8.21 -11.42 16.56
C ALA A 388 -8.51 -12.24 15.30
N LEU A 389 -7.45 -12.61 14.56
CA LEU A 389 -7.60 -13.49 13.41
C LEU A 389 -7.63 -14.96 13.86
N PRO A 390 -8.51 -15.79 13.26
CA PRO A 390 -8.49 -17.23 13.49
C PRO A 390 -7.16 -17.84 13.05
N ASP A 391 -6.76 -18.90 13.73
CA ASP A 391 -5.65 -19.75 13.28
C ASP A 391 -6.20 -20.80 12.32
N TYR A 392 -6.26 -20.44 11.05
CA TYR A 392 -6.64 -21.38 10.00
C TYR A 392 -5.49 -22.38 9.81
N LYS A 393 -5.76 -23.65 10.10
CA LYS A 393 -4.78 -24.74 9.90
C LYS A 393 -4.73 -25.13 8.42
N VAL A 394 -4.13 -24.26 7.60
CA VAL A 394 -3.96 -24.43 6.14
C VAL A 394 -2.54 -24.89 5.83
#